data_ca8b2eaff97e97ddde494b34dc66ed9d
#
_entry.id   ca8b2eaff97e97ddde494b34dc66ed9d
#
_cell.length_a   1.000
_cell.length_b   1.000
_cell.length_c   1.000
_cell.angle_alpha   90.00
_cell.angle_beta   90.00
_cell.angle_gamma   90.00
#
_symmetry.space_group_name_H-M   'P 1'
#
loop_
_entity.id
_entity.type
_entity.pdbx_description
1 polymer ?
#
loop_
_entity_poly.entity_id
_entity_poly.type
_entity_poly.pdbx_seq_one_letter_code
_entity_poly.pdbx_strand_id
1 'polypeptide(L)'
;MSNCNVDLQSIITGLSKLKKKALKKQTEMLKPFGLTSRHAGYIMALSDGRGMTMKALSETLCVDPANTTRVIAYLDEMGYVANDCQKDGCRKFNVFLTDKGKEIAAQMKKSVACDSVEIMDPLTEDEKRTFVYLLFKMAMDNYEE
;
A
#
# COMPACT_ATOMS: atom_id res chain seq x y z
N MET A 1 -27.54 4.15 -20.36
CA MET A 1 -27.31 3.85 -18.93
C MET A 1 -27.26 2.34 -18.77
N SER A 2 -26.09 1.79 -18.54
CA SER A 2 -25.97 0.40 -18.17
C SER A 2 -26.65 0.21 -16.81
N ASN A 3 -27.61 -0.71 -16.73
CA ASN A 3 -28.12 -1.21 -15.48
C ASN A 3 -26.92 -1.74 -14.68
N CYS A 4 -26.45 -0.93 -13.74
CA CYS A 4 -25.48 -1.38 -12.76
C CYS A 4 -26.22 -2.34 -11.84
N ASN A 5 -26.22 -3.60 -12.23
CA ASN A 5 -26.73 -4.64 -11.35
C ASN A 5 -25.79 -4.67 -10.13
N VAL A 6 -26.30 -4.24 -8.99
CA VAL A 6 -25.53 -4.19 -7.74
C VAL A 6 -25.49 -5.58 -7.16
N ASP A 7 -24.74 -6.46 -7.81
CA ASP A 7 -24.45 -7.80 -7.30
C ASP A 7 -22.99 -7.90 -6.84
N LEU A 8 -22.72 -8.83 -5.97
CA LEU A 8 -21.39 -9.04 -5.40
C LEU A 8 -20.31 -9.27 -6.48
N GLN A 9 -20.67 -10.00 -7.55
CA GLN A 9 -19.73 -10.30 -8.63
C GLN A 9 -19.34 -9.04 -9.43
N SER A 10 -20.28 -8.13 -9.67
CA SER A 10 -20.01 -6.85 -10.32
C SER A 10 -19.10 -5.97 -9.47
N ILE A 11 -19.31 -5.96 -8.16
CA ILE A 11 -18.45 -5.23 -7.21
C ILE A 11 -17.03 -5.81 -7.25
N ILE A 12 -16.88 -7.12 -7.10
CA ILE A 12 -15.57 -7.80 -7.15
C ILE A 12 -14.85 -7.49 -8.46
N THR A 13 -15.55 -7.61 -9.59
CA THR A 13 -14.97 -7.35 -10.92
C THR A 13 -14.54 -5.91 -11.08
N GLY A 14 -15.37 -4.96 -10.68
CA GLY A 14 -15.05 -3.52 -10.74
C GLY A 14 -13.84 -3.15 -9.89
N LEU A 15 -13.83 -3.59 -8.63
CA LEU A 15 -12.71 -3.36 -7.72
C LEU A 15 -11.41 -4.01 -8.21
N SER A 16 -11.49 -5.23 -8.77
CA SER A 16 -10.33 -5.93 -9.31
C SER A 16 -9.72 -5.20 -10.50
N LYS A 17 -10.55 -4.68 -11.42
CA LYS A 17 -10.10 -3.87 -12.55
C LYS A 17 -9.45 -2.57 -12.12
N LEU A 18 -10.06 -1.88 -11.16
CA LEU A 18 -9.53 -0.63 -10.62
C LEU A 18 -8.20 -0.87 -9.90
N LYS A 19 -8.14 -1.88 -9.05
CA LYS A 19 -6.92 -2.29 -8.35
C LYS A 19 -5.80 -2.60 -9.34
N LYS A 20 -6.07 -3.36 -10.39
CA LYS A 20 -5.08 -3.70 -11.43
C LYS A 20 -4.50 -2.46 -12.10
N LYS A 21 -5.33 -1.48 -12.46
CA LYS A 21 -4.88 -0.20 -13.02
C LYS A 21 -3.98 0.57 -12.07
N ALA A 22 -4.40 0.69 -10.80
CA ALA A 22 -3.66 1.39 -9.77
C ALA A 22 -2.29 0.75 -9.50
N LEU A 23 -2.25 -0.58 -9.37
CA LEU A 23 -1.01 -1.33 -9.13
C LEU A 23 -0.04 -1.24 -10.32
N LYS A 24 -0.55 -1.23 -11.54
CA LYS A 24 0.28 -1.05 -12.74
C LYS A 24 0.98 0.31 -12.72
N LYS A 25 0.25 1.38 -12.50
CA LYS A 25 0.81 2.74 -12.40
C LYS A 25 1.83 2.85 -11.27
N GLN A 26 1.52 2.31 -10.12
CA GLN A 26 2.43 2.32 -8.97
C GLN A 26 3.73 1.56 -9.27
N THR A 27 3.64 0.43 -9.97
CA THR A 27 4.82 -0.34 -10.40
C THR A 27 5.65 0.45 -11.42
N GLU A 28 5.03 1.10 -12.39
CA GLU A 28 5.73 1.94 -13.38
C GLU A 28 6.51 3.07 -12.71
N MET A 29 5.92 3.72 -11.72
CA MET A 29 6.55 4.79 -10.94
C MET A 29 7.73 4.28 -10.11
N LEU A 30 7.63 3.08 -9.56
CA LEU A 30 8.63 2.50 -8.66
C LEU A 30 9.76 1.75 -9.39
N LYS A 31 9.57 1.45 -10.67
CA LYS A 31 10.54 0.71 -11.49
C LYS A 31 11.96 1.30 -11.49
N PRO A 32 12.18 2.64 -11.59
CA PRO A 32 13.51 3.22 -11.53
C PRO A 32 14.27 2.94 -10.23
N PHE A 33 13.56 2.62 -9.17
CA PHE A 33 14.12 2.33 -7.83
C PHE A 33 14.29 0.84 -7.55
N GLY A 34 14.06 -0.02 -8.55
CA GLY A 34 14.09 -1.47 -8.39
C GLY A 34 12.90 -2.01 -7.57
N LEU A 35 11.82 -1.24 -7.46
CA LEU A 35 10.65 -1.56 -6.65
C LEU A 35 9.41 -1.81 -7.51
N THR A 36 8.43 -2.46 -6.93
CA THR A 36 7.12 -2.73 -7.55
C THR A 36 6.01 -2.34 -6.57
N SER A 37 4.76 -2.42 -7.03
CA SER A 37 3.59 -2.20 -6.17
C SER A 37 3.55 -3.11 -4.94
N ARG A 38 4.18 -4.29 -4.99
CA ARG A 38 4.30 -5.19 -3.84
C ARG A 38 5.07 -4.55 -2.68
N HIS A 39 6.11 -3.79 -2.99
CA HIS A 39 6.95 -3.11 -1.99
C HIS A 39 6.31 -1.83 -1.46
N ALA A 40 5.48 -1.19 -2.28
CA ALA A 40 4.88 0.11 -1.98
C ALA A 40 4.08 0.13 -0.67
N GLY A 41 3.26 -0.89 -0.43
CA GLY A 41 2.45 -1.00 0.77
C GLY A 41 3.29 -0.98 2.05
N TYR A 42 4.42 -1.68 2.05
CA TYR A 42 5.34 -1.71 3.21
C TYR A 42 6.01 -0.36 3.45
N ILE A 43 6.47 0.28 2.39
CA ILE A 43 7.08 1.62 2.49
C ILE A 43 6.06 2.63 3.03
N MET A 44 4.84 2.59 2.54
CA MET A 44 3.78 3.49 3.01
C MET A 44 3.35 3.21 4.45
N ALA A 45 3.26 1.94 4.85
CA ALA A 45 2.95 1.56 6.23
C ALA A 45 4.01 2.06 7.23
N LEU A 46 5.28 2.12 6.81
CA LEU A 46 6.40 2.58 7.62
C LEU A 46 6.65 4.10 7.50
N SER A 47 5.88 4.82 6.71
CA SER A 47 6.15 6.22 6.37
C SER A 47 5.92 7.22 7.52
N ASP A 48 5.23 6.82 8.58
CA ASP A 48 5.01 7.65 9.76
C ASP A 48 6.24 7.73 10.70
N GLY A 49 7.25 6.92 10.44
CA GLY A 49 8.52 6.92 11.18
C GLY A 49 8.52 6.17 12.51
N ARG A 50 7.41 5.54 12.92
CA ARG A 50 7.30 4.84 14.21
C ARG A 50 7.95 3.48 14.24
N GLY A 51 8.16 2.87 13.10
CA GLY A 51 8.56 1.48 13.01
C GLY A 51 7.41 0.52 13.34
N MET A 52 7.48 -0.67 12.82
CA MET A 52 6.47 -1.72 13.03
C MET A 52 7.16 -3.08 13.15
N THR A 53 6.56 -3.98 13.94
CA THR A 53 7.00 -5.37 13.97
C THR A 53 6.59 -6.08 12.68
N MET A 54 7.25 -7.19 12.38
CA MET A 54 6.90 -8.04 11.23
C MET A 54 5.43 -8.51 11.30
N LYS A 55 4.96 -8.86 12.50
CA LYS A 55 3.57 -9.25 12.72
C LYS A 55 2.61 -8.09 12.42
N ALA A 56 2.87 -6.91 12.96
CA ALA A 56 2.03 -5.72 12.73
C ALA A 56 1.97 -5.35 11.24
N LEU A 57 3.09 -5.44 10.51
CA LEU A 57 3.14 -5.23 9.07
C LEU A 57 2.23 -6.21 8.31
N SER A 58 2.32 -7.51 8.63
CA SER A 58 1.50 -8.53 8.00
C SER A 58 0.00 -8.30 8.24
N GLU A 59 -0.37 -7.97 9.47
CA GLU A 59 -1.76 -7.69 9.87
C GLU A 59 -2.29 -6.41 9.20
N THR A 60 -1.52 -5.32 9.24
CA THR A 60 -1.92 -4.03 8.64
C THR A 60 -2.12 -4.14 7.12
N LEU A 61 -1.25 -4.90 6.44
CA LEU A 61 -1.31 -5.06 4.99
C LEU A 61 -2.18 -6.25 4.56
N CYS A 62 -2.74 -7.00 5.49
CA CYS A 62 -3.55 -8.20 5.22
C CYS A 62 -2.80 -9.19 4.31
N VAL A 63 -1.55 -9.48 4.60
CA VAL A 63 -0.67 -10.34 3.83
C VAL A 63 -0.11 -11.47 4.67
N ASP A 64 0.32 -12.53 3.99
CA ASP A 64 0.97 -13.68 4.63
C ASP A 64 2.31 -13.28 5.28
N PRO A 65 2.60 -13.74 6.52
CA PRO A 65 3.88 -13.48 7.19
C PRO A 65 5.11 -13.89 6.39
N ALA A 66 5.04 -14.99 5.64
CA ALA A 66 6.14 -15.42 4.77
C ALA A 66 6.42 -14.42 3.64
N ASN A 67 5.37 -13.81 3.09
CA ASN A 67 5.51 -12.75 2.09
C ASN A 67 6.15 -11.49 2.71
N THR A 68 5.72 -11.10 3.90
CA THR A 68 6.31 -9.99 4.65
C THR A 68 7.80 -10.21 4.88
N THR A 69 8.21 -11.39 5.30
CA THR A 69 9.63 -11.74 5.52
C THR A 69 10.45 -11.55 4.24
N ARG A 70 9.96 -12.03 3.09
CA ARG A 70 10.65 -11.89 1.80
C ARG A 70 10.75 -10.45 1.34
N VAL A 71 9.68 -9.70 1.47
CA VAL A 71 9.65 -8.29 1.05
C VAL A 71 10.57 -7.44 1.92
N ILE A 72 10.51 -7.61 3.24
CA ILE A 72 11.38 -6.86 4.15
C ILE A 72 12.85 -7.22 3.95
N ALA A 73 13.18 -8.50 3.73
CA ALA A 73 14.54 -8.91 3.39
C ALA A 73 15.05 -8.23 2.12
N TYR A 74 14.22 -8.15 1.09
CA TYR A 74 14.55 -7.45 -0.15
C TYR A 74 14.75 -5.94 0.07
N LEU A 75 13.84 -5.30 0.80
CA LEU A 75 13.94 -3.87 1.11
C LEU A 75 15.15 -3.54 1.98
N ASP A 76 15.51 -4.43 2.89
CA ASP A 76 16.73 -4.31 3.72
C ASP A 76 18.01 -4.42 2.85
N GLU A 77 18.08 -5.41 1.98
CA GLU A 77 19.18 -5.58 1.03
C GLU A 77 19.33 -4.36 0.11
N MET A 78 18.23 -3.77 -0.34
CA MET A 78 18.23 -2.56 -1.17
C MET A 78 18.51 -1.27 -0.39
N GLY A 79 18.56 -1.34 0.96
CA GLY A 79 18.85 -0.20 1.81
C GLY A 79 17.65 0.71 2.08
N TYR A 80 16.42 0.27 1.84
CA TYR A 80 15.20 1.07 2.07
C TYR A 80 14.66 0.95 3.49
N VAL A 81 14.92 -0.17 4.17
CA VAL A 81 14.52 -0.41 5.55
C VAL A 81 15.71 -0.84 6.40
N ALA A 82 15.58 -0.66 7.70
CA ALA A 82 16.48 -1.17 8.72
C ALA A 82 15.65 -1.70 9.88
N ASN A 83 16.29 -2.40 10.81
CA ASN A 83 15.65 -2.87 12.01
C ASN A 83 16.47 -2.53 13.26
N ASP A 84 15.82 -2.55 14.41
CA ASP A 84 16.43 -2.28 15.70
C ASP A 84 16.94 -3.55 16.43
N CYS A 85 17.09 -4.67 15.72
CA CYS A 85 17.62 -5.89 16.26
C CYS A 85 19.09 -5.74 16.63
N GLN A 86 19.42 -5.81 17.92
CA GLN A 86 20.77 -5.65 18.43
C GLN A 86 21.52 -6.97 18.67
N LYS A 87 20.84 -8.09 18.50
CA LYS A 87 21.41 -9.44 18.73
C LYS A 87 21.00 -10.40 17.64
N ASP A 88 21.92 -11.26 17.20
CA ASP A 88 21.61 -12.40 16.35
C ASP A 88 20.51 -13.26 17.01
N GLY A 89 19.46 -13.61 16.24
CA GLY A 89 18.34 -14.41 16.72
C GLY A 89 17.23 -13.62 17.43
N CYS A 90 17.22 -12.32 17.31
CA CYS A 90 16.17 -11.43 17.81
C CYS A 90 14.81 -11.81 17.20
N ARG A 91 13.84 -12.20 18.03
CA ARG A 91 12.49 -12.61 17.58
C ARG A 91 11.51 -11.44 17.48
N LYS A 92 11.77 -10.36 18.21
CA LYS A 92 10.94 -9.16 18.21
C LYS A 92 11.84 -7.97 17.94
N PHE A 93 11.61 -7.32 16.80
CA PHE A 93 12.30 -6.12 16.42
C PHE A 93 11.32 -5.24 15.61
N ASN A 94 11.59 -3.95 15.60
CA ASN A 94 10.87 -3.01 14.75
C ASN A 94 11.63 -2.80 13.46
N VAL A 95 10.89 -2.73 12.37
CA VAL A 95 11.37 -2.33 11.06
C VAL A 95 10.98 -0.87 10.84
N PHE A 96 11.86 -0.08 10.30
CA PHE A 96 11.65 1.33 10.00
C PHE A 96 12.33 1.72 8.68
N LEU A 97 11.89 2.82 8.09
CA LEU A 97 12.51 3.32 6.87
C LEU A 97 13.88 3.96 7.18
N THR A 98 14.84 3.69 6.31
CA THR A 98 16.08 4.47 6.22
C THR A 98 15.80 5.84 5.59
N ASP A 99 16.77 6.74 5.55
CA ASP A 99 16.65 8.01 4.84
C ASP A 99 16.32 7.80 3.36
N LYS A 100 16.93 6.79 2.74
CA LYS A 100 16.63 6.36 1.37
C LYS A 100 15.17 5.90 1.23
N GLY A 101 14.65 5.12 2.19
CA GLY A 101 13.27 4.68 2.21
C GLY A 101 12.28 5.83 2.43
N LYS A 102 12.61 6.78 3.30
CA LYS A 102 11.80 7.99 3.54
C LYS A 102 11.69 8.87 2.29
N GLU A 103 12.75 8.98 1.52
CA GLU A 103 12.77 9.72 0.25
C GLU A 103 11.80 9.10 -0.76
N ILE A 104 11.82 7.77 -0.90
CA ILE A 104 10.86 7.05 -1.76
C ILE A 104 9.42 7.25 -1.26
N ALA A 105 9.18 7.14 0.04
CA ALA A 105 7.85 7.39 0.62
C ALA A 105 7.34 8.80 0.30
N ALA A 106 8.21 9.80 0.39
CA ALA A 106 7.87 11.18 0.04
C ALA A 106 7.53 11.35 -1.45
N GLN A 107 8.28 10.71 -2.34
CA GLN A 107 8.00 10.71 -3.77
C GLN A 107 6.69 9.99 -4.09
N MET A 108 6.41 8.88 -3.43
CA MET A 108 5.13 8.17 -3.58
C MET A 108 3.95 9.06 -3.16
N LYS A 109 4.05 9.77 -2.05
CA LYS A 109 3.00 10.70 -1.59
C LYS A 109 2.75 11.84 -2.58
N LYS A 110 3.81 12.39 -3.20
CA LYS A 110 3.68 13.41 -4.25
C LYS A 110 3.02 12.85 -5.51
N SER A 111 3.43 11.68 -5.95
CA SER A 111 2.85 11.02 -7.14
C SER A 111 1.39 10.66 -6.93
N VAL A 112 1.01 10.18 -5.75
CA VAL A 112 -0.39 9.90 -5.44
C VAL A 112 -1.27 11.15 -5.59
N ALA A 113 -0.75 12.33 -5.28
CA ALA A 113 -1.48 13.58 -5.51
C ALA A 113 -1.68 13.89 -7.01
N CYS A 114 -0.75 13.46 -7.88
CA CYS A 114 -0.81 13.70 -9.33
C CYS A 114 -1.45 12.52 -10.11
N ASP A 115 -1.14 11.28 -9.73
CA ASP A 115 -1.53 10.07 -10.48
C ASP A 115 -2.87 9.46 -10.04
N SER A 116 -3.33 9.75 -8.81
CA SER A 116 -4.71 9.44 -8.43
C SER A 116 -5.72 10.21 -9.29
N VAL A 117 -5.29 11.34 -9.83
CA VAL A 117 -6.09 12.15 -10.75
C VAL A 117 -6.45 11.33 -11.99
N GLU A 118 -5.49 10.71 -12.70
CA GLU A 118 -5.78 9.98 -13.94
C GLU A 118 -6.68 8.75 -13.78
N ILE A 119 -6.54 7.99 -12.68
CA ILE A 119 -7.41 6.84 -12.41
C ILE A 119 -8.85 7.29 -12.14
N MET A 120 -8.98 8.46 -11.56
CA MET A 120 -10.26 9.06 -11.17
C MET A 120 -10.76 10.13 -12.16
N ASP A 121 -10.07 10.36 -13.27
CA ASP A 121 -10.45 11.35 -14.29
C ASP A 121 -11.90 11.24 -14.80
N PRO A 122 -12.49 10.03 -14.91
CA PRO A 122 -13.90 9.93 -15.27
C PRO A 122 -14.88 10.49 -14.25
N LEU A 123 -14.41 10.81 -13.03
CA LEU A 123 -15.23 11.29 -11.92
C LEU A 123 -15.07 12.80 -11.73
N THR A 124 -16.17 13.46 -11.36
CA THR A 124 -16.13 14.85 -10.88
C THR A 124 -15.45 14.89 -9.49
N GLU A 125 -15.05 16.08 -9.05
CA GLU A 125 -14.42 16.23 -7.72
C GLU A 125 -15.31 15.77 -6.56
N ASP A 126 -16.62 16.01 -6.66
CA ASP A 126 -17.58 15.55 -5.65
C ASP A 126 -17.73 14.02 -5.69
N GLU A 127 -17.76 13.42 -6.88
CA GLU A 127 -17.79 11.95 -7.03
C GLU A 127 -16.53 11.30 -6.50
N LYS A 128 -15.34 11.88 -6.72
CA LYS A 128 -14.07 11.41 -6.16
C LYS A 128 -14.12 11.36 -4.62
N ARG A 129 -14.56 12.45 -4.01
CA ARG A 129 -14.70 12.54 -2.54
C ARG A 129 -15.70 11.51 -2.02
N THR A 130 -16.85 11.40 -2.67
CA THR A 130 -17.89 10.44 -2.31
C THR A 130 -17.39 9.01 -2.45
N PHE A 131 -16.68 8.69 -3.54
CA PHE A 131 -16.11 7.37 -3.78
C PHE A 131 -15.13 6.98 -2.66
N VAL A 132 -14.18 7.84 -2.34
CA VAL A 132 -13.20 7.60 -1.27
C VAL A 132 -13.89 7.41 0.08
N TYR A 133 -14.85 8.28 0.39
CA TYR A 133 -15.63 8.17 1.64
C TYR A 133 -16.37 6.84 1.74
N LEU A 134 -17.08 6.44 0.69
CA LEU A 134 -17.84 5.20 0.67
C LEU A 134 -16.95 3.96 0.72
N LEU A 135 -15.79 4.01 0.04
CA LEU A 135 -14.81 2.93 0.06
C LEU A 135 -14.29 2.68 1.48
N PHE A 136 -13.88 3.74 2.19
CA PHE A 136 -13.41 3.63 3.56
C PHE A 136 -14.53 3.24 4.52
N LYS A 137 -15.72 3.76 4.34
CA LYS A 137 -16.89 3.38 5.14
C LYS A 137 -17.18 1.89 5.07
N MET A 138 -17.16 1.32 3.86
CA MET A 138 -17.34 -0.13 3.67
C MET A 138 -16.17 -0.95 4.25
N ALA A 139 -14.94 -0.44 4.14
CA ALA A 139 -13.77 -1.13 4.64
C ALA A 139 -13.68 -1.11 6.19
N MET A 140 -14.22 -0.07 6.83
CA MET A 140 -14.18 0.08 8.28
C MET A 140 -15.34 -0.59 9.02
N ASP A 141 -16.52 -0.70 8.41
CA ASP A 141 -17.67 -1.36 9.02
C ASP A 141 -17.44 -2.86 9.32
N ASN A 142 -16.36 -3.44 8.78
CA ASN A 142 -15.95 -4.81 9.05
C ASN A 142 -14.94 -4.96 10.19
N TYR A 143 -14.59 -3.87 10.89
CA TYR A 143 -13.59 -3.88 11.96
C TYR A 143 -14.17 -3.64 13.36
N GLU A 144 -15.48 -3.49 13.49
CA GLU A 144 -16.15 -3.30 14.79
C GLU A 144 -16.83 -4.60 15.32
N GLU A 145 -16.30 -5.74 14.97
CA GLU A 145 -16.68 -6.97 15.68
C GLU A 145 -15.51 -7.57 16.44
#